data_f867ed0d6cb3f6c92c69c1dae39f9cee
#
_entry.id   f867ed0d6cb3f6c92c69c1dae39f9cee
#
_cell.length_a   1.000
_cell.length_b   1.000
_cell.length_c   1.000
_cell.angle_alpha   90.00
_cell.angle_beta   90.00
_cell.angle_gamma   90.00
#
_symmetry.space_group_name_H-M   'P 1'
#
loop_
_entity.id
_entity.type
_entity.pdbx_description
1 polymer ?
#
loop_
_entity_poly.entity_id
_entity_poly.type
_entity_poly.pdbx_seq_one_letter_code
_entity_poly.pdbx_strand_id
1 'polypeptide(L)'
;TLKEHIWYLFQYDCGQNWTDNRTSGQPYFSFRYFVEHGQLDRMRVLKESLLAVNRNLNKNLSSWFAGMFTALNPSTEEQLTLQPEIFAVLSAPHSRPVNIILGLLKNLCTHPQFQAEEFLSQTSVLFASDVKAIHQNTLAVLHKLAKERKEHRDTICCAAAQGLMSREESTQSKIVKLIQTYGETASTTLK
;
A
#
# COMPACT_ATOMS: atom_id res chain seq x y z
N THR A 1 17.49 25.26 -10.99
CA THR A 1 16.50 24.92 -12.04
C THR A 1 15.31 24.17 -11.44
N LEU A 2 14.15 24.15 -12.15
CA LEU A 2 12.97 23.38 -11.72
C LEU A 2 13.36 21.92 -11.39
N LYS A 3 14.15 21.29 -12.26
CA LYS A 3 14.59 19.89 -12.12
C LYS A 3 15.38 19.60 -10.85
N GLU A 4 16.02 20.57 -10.26
CA GLU A 4 16.81 20.43 -9.04
C GLU A 4 16.00 20.72 -7.79
N HIS A 5 15.13 21.74 -7.83
CA HIS A 5 14.46 22.26 -6.64
C HIS A 5 13.10 21.58 -6.37
N ILE A 6 12.46 21.00 -7.37
CA ILE A 6 11.12 20.38 -7.22
C ILE A 6 11.10 19.25 -6.17
N TRP A 7 12.24 18.59 -5.98
CA TRP A 7 12.36 17.49 -4.99
C TRP A 7 12.22 17.94 -3.55
N TYR A 8 12.42 19.23 -3.26
CA TYR A 8 12.14 19.78 -1.93
C TYR A 8 10.65 19.74 -1.59
N LEU A 9 9.77 19.77 -2.60
CA LEU A 9 8.33 19.64 -2.40
C LEU A 9 7.92 18.28 -1.82
N PHE A 10 8.73 17.24 -2.01
CA PHE A 10 8.50 15.95 -1.40
C PHE A 10 9.05 15.84 0.03
N GLN A 11 9.84 16.81 0.47
CA GLN A 11 10.53 16.80 1.75
C GLN A 11 9.88 17.73 2.78
N TYR A 12 9.31 18.82 2.31
CA TYR A 12 8.78 19.89 3.17
C TYR A 12 7.32 20.19 2.83
N ASP A 13 6.56 20.61 3.85
CA ASP A 13 5.20 21.11 3.65
C ASP A 13 5.28 22.57 3.14
N CYS A 14 5.09 22.72 1.84
CA CYS A 14 5.06 24.01 1.15
C CYS A 14 3.65 24.36 0.65
N GLY A 15 2.61 23.65 1.11
CA GLY A 15 1.23 23.83 0.63
C GLY A 15 1.02 23.40 -0.82
N GLN A 16 1.89 22.56 -1.37
CA GLN A 16 1.89 22.16 -2.78
C GLN A 16 0.59 21.48 -3.22
N ASN A 17 -0.05 20.70 -2.36
CA ASN A 17 -1.34 20.09 -2.64
C ASN A 17 -2.45 21.13 -2.88
N TRP A 18 -2.37 22.26 -2.19
CA TRP A 18 -3.32 23.37 -2.29
C TRP A 18 -3.10 24.17 -3.56
N THR A 19 -1.84 24.49 -3.85
CA THR A 19 -1.44 25.27 -5.02
C THR A 19 -1.77 24.53 -6.32
N ASP A 20 -1.42 23.23 -6.40
CA ASP A 20 -1.68 22.41 -7.58
C ASP A 20 -3.17 22.32 -7.90
N ASN A 21 -4.00 22.02 -6.92
CA ASN A 21 -5.46 21.91 -7.08
C ASN A 21 -6.13 23.24 -7.46
N ARG A 22 -5.65 24.38 -6.95
CA ARG A 22 -6.21 25.71 -7.26
C ARG A 22 -5.84 26.20 -8.66
N THR A 23 -4.63 25.94 -9.09
CA THR A 23 -4.09 26.46 -10.35
C THR A 23 -4.71 25.78 -11.56
N SER A 24 -4.95 24.49 -11.49
CA SER A 24 -5.38 23.67 -12.64
C SER A 24 -6.82 23.19 -12.58
N GLY A 25 -7.46 23.24 -11.41
CA GLY A 25 -8.76 22.61 -11.17
C GLY A 25 -8.73 21.08 -11.19
N GLN A 26 -7.55 20.48 -11.42
CA GLN A 26 -7.34 19.03 -11.44
C GLN A 26 -6.23 18.63 -10.46
N PRO A 27 -6.45 17.64 -9.59
CA PRO A 27 -5.43 17.20 -8.68
C PRO A 27 -4.23 16.58 -9.44
N TYR A 28 -3.04 16.86 -8.94
CA TYR A 28 -1.75 16.36 -9.47
C TYR A 28 -1.40 16.82 -10.89
N PHE A 29 -2.09 17.84 -11.40
CA PHE A 29 -1.93 18.31 -12.79
C PHE A 29 -0.48 18.68 -13.11
N SER A 30 0.16 19.47 -12.28
CA SER A 30 1.53 19.96 -12.54
C SER A 30 2.53 18.80 -12.64
N PHE A 31 2.47 17.83 -11.72
CA PHE A 31 3.38 16.68 -11.75
C PHE A 31 3.10 15.75 -12.93
N ARG A 32 1.83 15.49 -13.25
CA ARG A 32 1.45 14.72 -14.42
C ARG A 32 1.97 15.39 -15.70
N TYR A 33 1.72 16.68 -15.84
CA TYR A 33 2.19 17.47 -16.99
C TYR A 33 3.71 17.38 -17.16
N PHE A 34 4.48 17.60 -16.09
CA PHE A 34 5.94 17.54 -16.15
C PHE A 34 6.50 16.15 -16.45
N VAL A 35 5.85 15.11 -15.98
CA VAL A 35 6.21 13.72 -16.29
C VAL A 35 5.88 13.40 -17.74
N GLU A 36 4.68 13.71 -18.21
CA GLU A 36 4.23 13.45 -19.59
C GLU A 36 5.07 14.17 -20.64
N HIS A 37 5.59 15.36 -20.30
CA HIS A 37 6.46 16.14 -21.18
C HIS A 37 7.97 15.89 -20.99
N GLY A 38 8.33 14.85 -20.25
CA GLY A 38 9.74 14.46 -20.02
C GLY A 38 10.58 15.49 -19.24
N GLN A 39 9.93 16.42 -18.53
CA GLN A 39 10.62 17.41 -17.71
C GLN A 39 11.04 16.87 -16.36
N LEU A 40 10.34 15.86 -15.85
CA LEU A 40 10.68 15.13 -14.62
C LEU A 40 10.81 13.63 -14.92
N ASP A 41 11.76 13.01 -14.25
CA ASP A 41 11.92 11.55 -14.28
C ASP A 41 10.73 10.88 -13.59
N ARG A 42 10.01 10.06 -14.34
CA ARG A 42 8.77 9.41 -13.90
C ARG A 42 9.00 8.46 -12.72
N MET A 43 10.03 7.60 -12.81
CA MET A 43 10.32 6.65 -11.74
C MET A 43 10.70 7.36 -10.45
N ARG A 44 11.45 8.45 -10.54
CA ARG A 44 11.79 9.27 -9.39
C ARG A 44 10.55 9.93 -8.78
N VAL A 45 9.64 10.47 -9.58
CA VAL A 45 8.39 11.05 -9.06
C VAL A 45 7.54 10.00 -8.35
N LEU A 46 7.40 8.80 -8.93
CA LEU A 46 6.69 7.69 -8.30
C LEU A 46 7.34 7.30 -6.96
N LYS A 47 8.64 7.12 -6.94
CA LYS A 47 9.40 6.76 -5.73
C LYS A 47 9.30 7.83 -4.64
N GLU A 48 9.56 9.09 -4.98
CA GLU A 48 9.52 10.19 -4.02
C GLU A 48 8.10 10.41 -3.46
N SER A 49 7.05 10.14 -4.24
CA SER A 49 5.67 10.17 -3.76
C SER A 49 5.43 9.17 -2.62
N LEU A 50 5.90 7.94 -2.76
CA LEU A 50 5.79 6.92 -1.71
C LEU A 50 6.64 7.26 -0.48
N LEU A 51 7.88 7.73 -0.69
CA LEU A 51 8.76 8.14 0.40
C LEU A 51 8.20 9.32 1.18
N ALA A 52 7.55 10.28 0.50
CA ALA A 52 6.94 11.45 1.15
C ALA A 52 5.79 11.07 2.09
N VAL A 53 5.08 9.96 1.85
CA VAL A 53 4.03 9.46 2.74
C VAL A 53 4.56 9.16 4.14
N ASN A 54 5.77 8.63 4.25
CA ASN A 54 6.39 8.22 5.52
C ASN A 54 7.18 9.35 6.20
N ARG A 55 7.26 10.53 5.57
CA ARG A 55 7.81 11.72 6.22
C ARG A 55 6.78 12.28 7.19
N ASN A 56 7.25 12.96 8.22
CA ASN A 56 6.36 13.57 9.24
C ASN A 56 5.61 14.79 8.70
N LEU A 57 4.84 14.57 7.63
CA LEU A 57 3.98 15.56 6.99
C LEU A 57 2.55 15.46 7.53
N ASN A 58 1.77 16.53 7.37
CA ASN A 58 0.38 16.51 7.80
C ASN A 58 -0.46 15.47 7.01
N LYS A 59 -1.59 15.04 7.60
CA LYS A 59 -2.46 14.01 7.07
C LYS A 59 -2.92 14.27 5.62
N ASN A 60 -3.22 15.52 5.29
CA ASN A 60 -3.75 15.88 3.98
C ASN A 60 -2.67 15.74 2.91
N LEU A 61 -1.47 16.22 3.22
CA LEU A 61 -0.33 16.18 2.31
C LEU A 61 0.18 14.74 2.12
N SER A 62 0.27 13.95 3.19
CA SER A 62 0.60 12.53 3.12
C SER A 62 -0.41 11.77 2.24
N SER A 63 -1.71 12.06 2.40
CA SER A 63 -2.75 11.47 1.56
C SER A 63 -2.69 11.94 0.10
N TRP A 64 -2.28 13.18 -0.13
CA TRP A 64 -2.11 13.74 -1.46
C TRP A 64 -0.97 13.05 -2.21
N PHE A 65 0.16 12.77 -1.56
CA PHE A 65 1.27 12.04 -2.17
C PHE A 65 0.91 10.61 -2.55
N ALA A 66 0.20 9.88 -1.66
CA ALA A 66 -0.29 8.54 -1.99
C ALA A 66 -1.29 8.56 -3.17
N GLY A 67 -2.14 9.60 -3.22
CA GLY A 67 -3.05 9.82 -4.34
C GLY A 67 -2.32 10.16 -5.64
N MET A 68 -1.25 10.96 -5.59
CA MET A 68 -0.42 11.29 -6.75
C MET A 68 0.22 10.03 -7.35
N PHE A 69 0.77 9.15 -6.52
CA PHE A 69 1.31 7.87 -6.97
C PHE A 69 0.30 7.09 -7.81
N THR A 70 -0.94 6.95 -7.30
CA THR A 70 -1.99 6.22 -8.03
C THR A 70 -2.51 6.97 -9.25
N ALA A 71 -2.59 8.30 -9.21
CA ALA A 71 -3.05 9.14 -10.32
C ALA A 71 -2.07 9.15 -11.51
N LEU A 72 -0.78 8.92 -11.26
CA LEU A 72 0.21 8.70 -12.30
C LEU A 72 0.06 7.33 -12.99
N ASN A 73 -0.86 6.49 -12.50
CA ASN A 73 -1.16 5.18 -13.07
C ASN A 73 0.10 4.33 -13.34
N PRO A 74 0.86 3.95 -12.29
CA PRO A 74 2.07 3.18 -12.46
C PRO A 74 1.79 1.81 -13.10
N SER A 75 2.62 1.41 -14.07
CA SER A 75 2.54 0.09 -14.67
C SER A 75 2.83 -1.01 -13.65
N THR A 76 2.47 -2.25 -13.96
CA THR A 76 2.78 -3.39 -13.10
C THR A 76 4.29 -3.53 -12.86
N GLU A 77 5.11 -3.29 -13.87
CA GLU A 77 6.57 -3.35 -13.76
C GLU A 77 7.12 -2.25 -12.85
N GLU A 78 6.59 -1.01 -12.96
CA GLU A 78 6.93 0.09 -12.07
C GLU A 78 6.55 -0.22 -10.63
N GLN A 79 5.36 -0.80 -10.41
CA GLN A 79 4.90 -1.22 -9.08
C GLN A 79 5.78 -2.32 -8.49
N LEU A 80 6.17 -3.32 -9.29
CA LEU A 80 7.05 -4.41 -8.85
C LEU A 80 8.45 -3.89 -8.50
N THR A 81 8.96 -2.92 -9.25
CA THR A 81 10.25 -2.28 -8.97
C THR A 81 10.22 -1.49 -7.66
N LEU A 82 9.08 -0.88 -7.33
CA LEU A 82 8.89 -0.03 -6.15
C LEU A 82 8.25 -0.78 -4.96
N GLN A 83 8.23 -2.11 -4.95
CA GLN A 83 7.64 -2.88 -3.85
C GLN A 83 8.17 -2.48 -2.47
N PRO A 84 9.49 -2.27 -2.25
CA PRO A 84 9.98 -1.86 -0.94
C PRO A 84 9.36 -0.54 -0.46
N GLU A 85 9.25 0.46 -1.34
CA GLU A 85 8.63 1.75 -1.02
C GLU A 85 7.11 1.64 -0.82
N ILE A 86 6.45 0.79 -1.61
CA ILE A 86 5.02 0.48 -1.47
C ILE A 86 4.74 -0.16 -0.12
N PHE A 87 5.53 -1.15 0.29
CA PHE A 87 5.36 -1.80 1.59
C PHE A 87 5.69 -0.88 2.75
N ALA A 88 6.67 0.01 2.62
CA ALA A 88 6.97 1.01 3.65
C ALA A 88 5.76 1.91 3.98
N VAL A 89 4.87 2.19 3.02
CA VAL A 89 3.64 2.96 3.26
C VAL A 89 2.66 2.23 4.18
N LEU A 90 2.71 0.90 4.27
CA LEU A 90 1.80 0.13 5.15
C LEU A 90 2.00 0.43 6.63
N SER A 91 3.17 0.97 7.01
CA SER A 91 3.49 1.43 8.36
C SER A 91 3.28 2.95 8.56
N ALA A 92 2.70 3.64 7.57
CA ALA A 92 2.48 5.08 7.66
C ALA A 92 1.48 5.45 8.78
N PRO A 93 1.66 6.61 9.44
CA PRO A 93 0.82 6.99 10.60
C PRO A 93 -0.63 7.33 10.23
N HIS A 94 -0.92 7.55 8.96
CA HIS A 94 -2.24 7.95 8.47
C HIS A 94 -2.92 6.82 7.70
N SER A 95 -4.14 6.50 8.08
CA SER A 95 -4.90 5.37 7.53
C SER A 95 -5.27 5.50 6.05
N ARG A 96 -5.44 6.74 5.53
CA ARG A 96 -5.85 6.95 4.14
C ARG A 96 -4.78 6.52 3.13
N PRO A 97 -3.50 6.90 3.25
CA PRO A 97 -2.43 6.35 2.43
C PRO A 97 -2.34 4.83 2.47
N VAL A 98 -2.41 4.24 3.68
CA VAL A 98 -2.38 2.79 3.86
C VAL A 98 -3.51 2.11 3.08
N ASN A 99 -4.74 2.63 3.16
CA ASN A 99 -5.87 2.08 2.42
C ASN A 99 -5.72 2.23 0.90
N ILE A 100 -5.16 3.34 0.41
CA ILE A 100 -4.87 3.53 -1.03
C ILE A 100 -3.91 2.44 -1.50
N ILE A 101 -2.83 2.21 -0.79
CA ILE A 101 -1.82 1.21 -1.14
C ILE A 101 -2.37 -0.23 -1.02
N LEU A 102 -3.13 -0.54 0.03
CA LEU A 102 -3.78 -1.84 0.13
C LEU A 102 -4.74 -2.11 -1.05
N GLY A 103 -5.41 -1.05 -1.54
CA GLY A 103 -6.22 -1.13 -2.75
C GLY A 103 -5.42 -1.54 -3.99
N LEU A 104 -4.23 -0.98 -4.16
CA LEU A 104 -3.30 -1.32 -5.25
C LEU A 104 -2.77 -2.76 -5.08
N LEU A 105 -2.36 -3.14 -3.88
CA LEU A 105 -1.82 -4.46 -3.59
C LEU A 105 -2.81 -5.60 -3.85
N LYS A 106 -4.11 -5.36 -3.77
CA LYS A 106 -5.13 -6.36 -4.15
C LYS A 106 -4.99 -6.85 -5.60
N ASN A 107 -4.47 -6.03 -6.49
CA ASN A 107 -4.26 -6.41 -7.88
C ASN A 107 -2.83 -6.93 -8.10
N LEU A 108 -1.86 -6.32 -7.45
CA LEU A 108 -0.44 -6.68 -7.58
C LEU A 108 -0.12 -8.05 -6.96
N CYS A 109 -0.82 -8.44 -5.88
CA CYS A 109 -0.50 -9.64 -5.09
C CYS A 109 -0.61 -10.97 -5.88
N THR A 110 -1.33 -10.98 -7.00
CA THR A 110 -1.43 -12.16 -7.87
C THR A 110 -0.25 -12.31 -8.82
N HIS A 111 0.59 -11.27 -8.96
CA HIS A 111 1.73 -11.33 -9.87
C HIS A 111 2.84 -12.25 -9.32
N PRO A 112 3.50 -13.10 -10.17
CA PRO A 112 4.52 -14.05 -9.71
C PRO A 112 5.69 -13.39 -8.96
N GLN A 113 6.11 -12.19 -9.36
CA GLN A 113 7.21 -11.44 -8.74
C GLN A 113 6.79 -10.62 -7.51
N PHE A 114 5.54 -10.74 -7.06
CA PHE A 114 5.11 -10.09 -5.82
C PHE A 114 5.81 -10.71 -4.61
N GLN A 115 6.42 -9.88 -3.78
CA GLN A 115 7.16 -10.28 -2.59
C GLN A 115 6.18 -10.57 -1.44
N ALA A 116 5.57 -11.76 -1.47
CA ALA A 116 4.53 -12.14 -0.53
C ALA A 116 5.01 -12.17 0.93
N GLU A 117 6.22 -12.66 1.19
CA GLU A 117 6.79 -12.75 2.55
C GLU A 117 6.97 -11.36 3.16
N GLU A 118 7.44 -10.39 2.36
CA GLU A 118 7.59 -9.01 2.81
C GLU A 118 6.24 -8.37 3.16
N PHE A 119 5.21 -8.59 2.33
CA PHE A 119 3.86 -8.17 2.67
C PHE A 119 3.35 -8.84 3.96
N LEU A 120 3.57 -10.15 4.11
CA LEU A 120 3.12 -10.91 5.29
C LEU A 120 3.79 -10.41 6.57
N SER A 121 5.04 -9.95 6.52
CA SER A 121 5.73 -9.35 7.67
C SER A 121 5.04 -8.08 8.19
N GLN A 122 4.31 -7.35 7.34
CA GLN A 122 3.60 -6.12 7.70
C GLN A 122 2.21 -6.36 8.31
N THR A 123 1.69 -7.58 8.27
CA THR A 123 0.29 -7.85 8.69
C THR A 123 0.02 -7.55 10.15
N SER A 124 1.00 -7.74 11.04
CA SER A 124 0.88 -7.40 12.46
C SER A 124 0.57 -5.92 12.68
N VAL A 125 1.28 -5.04 11.98
CA VAL A 125 1.08 -3.58 12.03
C VAL A 125 -0.29 -3.21 11.46
N LEU A 126 -0.69 -3.84 10.36
CA LEU A 126 -1.99 -3.60 9.72
C LEU A 126 -3.16 -4.02 10.62
N PHE A 127 -3.07 -5.17 11.31
CA PHE A 127 -4.10 -5.62 12.25
C PHE A 127 -4.06 -4.91 13.61
N ALA A 128 -2.96 -4.25 13.96
CA ALA A 128 -2.90 -3.37 15.13
C ALA A 128 -3.63 -2.02 14.93
N SER A 129 -4.03 -1.69 13.71
CA SER A 129 -4.77 -0.47 13.40
C SER A 129 -6.19 -0.53 13.96
N ASP A 130 -6.72 0.60 14.49
CA ASP A 130 -8.13 0.72 14.88
C ASP A 130 -9.08 0.94 13.69
N VAL A 131 -8.56 0.98 12.46
CA VAL A 131 -9.34 1.29 11.25
C VAL A 131 -9.83 0.02 10.56
N LYS A 132 -11.11 -0.26 10.67
CA LYS A 132 -11.78 -1.43 10.08
C LYS A 132 -11.48 -1.64 8.59
N ALA A 133 -11.40 -0.55 7.81
CA ALA A 133 -11.11 -0.64 6.39
C ALA A 133 -9.71 -1.22 6.10
N ILE A 134 -8.73 -0.95 6.97
CA ILE A 134 -7.38 -1.54 6.85
C ILE A 134 -7.47 -3.06 7.04
N HIS A 135 -8.15 -3.54 8.09
CA HIS A 135 -8.34 -4.97 8.32
C HIS A 135 -9.02 -5.66 7.13
N GLN A 136 -10.10 -5.06 6.62
CA GLN A 136 -10.83 -5.63 5.48
C GLN A 136 -9.98 -5.69 4.21
N ASN A 137 -9.22 -4.64 3.93
CA ASN A 137 -8.34 -4.59 2.77
C ASN A 137 -7.18 -5.57 2.91
N THR A 138 -6.58 -5.70 4.10
CA THR A 138 -5.54 -6.68 4.40
C THR A 138 -6.05 -8.10 4.18
N LEU A 139 -7.22 -8.44 4.73
CA LEU A 139 -7.84 -9.75 4.54
C LEU A 139 -8.15 -10.04 3.07
N ALA A 140 -8.53 -9.04 2.29
CA ALA A 140 -8.76 -9.22 0.86
C ALA A 140 -7.48 -9.58 0.09
N VAL A 141 -6.33 -8.99 0.47
CA VAL A 141 -5.02 -9.35 -0.09
C VAL A 141 -4.63 -10.77 0.34
N LEU A 142 -4.73 -11.09 1.65
CA LEU A 142 -4.41 -12.41 2.18
C LEU A 142 -5.24 -13.52 1.53
N HIS A 143 -6.55 -13.28 1.32
CA HIS A 143 -7.43 -14.23 0.66
C HIS A 143 -7.01 -14.50 -0.80
N LYS A 144 -6.66 -13.45 -1.55
CA LYS A 144 -6.16 -13.60 -2.92
C LYS A 144 -4.84 -14.36 -2.95
N LEU A 145 -3.90 -14.03 -2.07
CA LEU A 145 -2.63 -14.74 -1.93
C LEU A 145 -2.84 -16.23 -1.62
N ALA A 146 -3.69 -16.56 -0.65
CA ALA A 146 -3.97 -17.96 -0.27
C ALA A 146 -4.63 -18.75 -1.39
N LYS A 147 -5.41 -18.09 -2.26
CA LYS A 147 -6.02 -18.70 -3.45
C LYS A 147 -4.98 -19.03 -4.51
N GLU A 148 -4.09 -18.07 -4.81
CA GLU A 148 -3.13 -18.18 -5.93
C GLU A 148 -1.85 -18.94 -5.55
N ARG A 149 -1.39 -18.82 -4.28
CA ARG A 149 -0.10 -19.35 -3.81
C ARG A 149 -0.32 -20.44 -2.75
N LYS A 150 -0.56 -21.65 -3.21
CA LYS A 150 -0.86 -22.79 -2.33
C LYS A 150 0.30 -23.11 -1.37
N GLU A 151 1.52 -22.93 -1.83
CA GLU A 151 2.76 -23.16 -1.07
C GLU A 151 2.94 -22.23 0.13
N HIS A 152 2.31 -21.06 0.13
CA HIS A 152 2.41 -20.09 1.22
C HIS A 152 1.18 -20.10 2.17
N ARG A 153 0.22 -21.02 2.00
CA ARG A 153 -1.04 -21.02 2.76
C ARG A 153 -0.84 -21.03 4.27
N ASP A 154 0.10 -21.83 4.77
CA ASP A 154 0.37 -21.92 6.19
C ASP A 154 0.89 -20.61 6.75
N THR A 155 1.85 -19.99 6.05
CA THR A 155 2.38 -18.66 6.42
C THR A 155 1.29 -17.60 6.37
N ILE A 156 0.41 -17.64 5.36
CA ILE A 156 -0.71 -16.71 5.21
C ILE A 156 -1.72 -16.89 6.34
N CYS A 157 -2.05 -18.13 6.71
CA CYS A 157 -2.95 -18.42 7.83
C CYS A 157 -2.36 -17.94 9.17
N CYS A 158 -1.06 -18.14 9.39
CA CYS A 158 -0.36 -17.62 10.57
C CYS A 158 -0.38 -16.09 10.60
N ALA A 159 -0.13 -15.44 9.48
CA ALA A 159 -0.21 -13.98 9.37
C ALA A 159 -1.64 -13.47 9.62
N ALA A 160 -2.67 -14.14 9.09
CA ALA A 160 -4.06 -13.80 9.32
C ALA A 160 -4.46 -13.97 10.79
N ALA A 161 -3.97 -15.02 11.47
CA ALA A 161 -4.27 -15.30 12.87
C ALA A 161 -3.88 -14.16 13.82
N GLN A 162 -2.89 -13.34 13.47
CA GLN A 162 -2.52 -12.14 14.24
C GLN A 162 -3.69 -11.16 14.38
N GLY A 163 -4.58 -11.12 13.39
CA GLY A 163 -5.77 -10.27 13.43
C GLY A 163 -6.90 -10.77 14.33
N LEU A 164 -6.81 -11.99 14.92
CA LEU A 164 -7.81 -12.49 15.90
C LEU A 164 -7.84 -11.67 17.18
N MET A 165 -6.78 -10.92 17.48
CA MET A 165 -6.74 -9.96 18.59
C MET A 165 -7.53 -8.66 18.31
N SER A 166 -8.03 -8.47 17.09
CA SER A 166 -8.90 -7.33 16.75
C SER A 166 -10.17 -7.35 17.60
N ARG A 167 -10.63 -6.16 18.01
CA ARG A 167 -11.92 -5.97 18.73
C ARG A 167 -13.14 -6.15 17.83
N GLU A 168 -12.95 -6.24 16.52
CA GLU A 168 -14.00 -6.32 15.51
C GLU A 168 -14.40 -7.77 15.23
N GLU A 169 -15.56 -8.23 15.73
CA GLU A 169 -16.10 -9.58 15.48
C GLU A 169 -16.17 -9.94 13.98
N SER A 170 -16.53 -8.95 13.14
CA SER A 170 -16.60 -9.16 11.70
C SER A 170 -15.24 -9.46 11.09
N THR A 171 -14.17 -8.93 11.65
CA THR A 171 -12.79 -9.21 11.25
C THR A 171 -12.39 -10.60 11.71
N GLN A 172 -12.63 -10.94 12.97
CA GLN A 172 -12.36 -12.27 13.53
C GLN A 172 -13.07 -13.37 12.73
N SER A 173 -14.37 -13.19 12.44
CA SER A 173 -15.16 -14.17 11.67
C SER A 173 -14.59 -14.42 10.26
N LYS A 174 -14.09 -13.37 9.60
CA LYS A 174 -13.45 -13.50 8.28
C LYS A 174 -12.11 -14.22 8.36
N ILE A 175 -11.33 -13.96 9.41
CA ILE A 175 -10.06 -14.64 9.67
C ILE A 175 -10.30 -16.14 9.89
N VAL A 176 -11.26 -16.49 10.75
CA VAL A 176 -11.61 -17.88 11.00
C VAL A 176 -12.00 -18.59 9.71
N LYS A 177 -12.85 -17.96 8.87
CA LYS A 177 -13.21 -18.51 7.55
C LYS A 177 -12.00 -18.69 6.65
N LEU A 178 -11.07 -17.74 6.61
CA LEU A 178 -9.85 -17.85 5.81
C LEU A 178 -9.01 -19.04 6.28
N ILE A 179 -8.79 -19.18 7.56
CA ILE A 179 -8.03 -20.29 8.15
C ILE A 179 -8.72 -21.62 7.90
N GLN A 180 -10.05 -21.72 8.07
CA GLN A 180 -10.82 -22.93 7.75
C GLN A 180 -10.74 -23.31 6.28
N THR A 181 -10.72 -22.32 5.38
CA THR A 181 -10.71 -22.58 3.93
C THR A 181 -9.33 -23.02 3.44
N TYR A 182 -8.25 -22.50 4.01
CA TYR A 182 -6.89 -22.67 3.46
C TYR A 182 -5.92 -23.37 4.42
N GLY A 183 -6.25 -23.48 5.72
CA GLY A 183 -5.37 -24.06 6.73
C GLY A 183 -5.45 -25.58 6.90
N GLU A 184 -6.34 -26.26 6.16
CA GLU A 184 -6.53 -27.72 6.30
C GLU A 184 -5.32 -28.54 5.84
N THR A 185 -4.34 -27.94 5.16
CA THR A 185 -3.10 -28.59 4.75
C THR A 185 -2.08 -28.74 5.89
N ALA A 186 -2.16 -27.90 6.93
CA ALA A 186 -1.22 -27.91 8.07
C ALA A 186 -1.51 -29.05 9.07
N SER A 187 -2.71 -29.60 9.06
CA SER A 187 -3.12 -30.65 10.02
C SER A 187 -2.48 -32.02 9.76
N THR A 188 -1.84 -32.23 8.60
CA THR A 188 -1.24 -33.52 8.22
C THR A 188 0.23 -33.64 8.62
N THR A 189 0.87 -32.56 9.05
CA THR A 189 2.31 -32.54 9.40
C THR A 189 2.57 -32.63 10.90
N LEU A 190 1.50 -32.68 11.72
CA LEU A 190 1.54 -32.78 13.19
C LEU A 190 0.98 -34.12 13.69
N LYS A 191 1.27 -35.23 12.97
CA LYS A 191 1.10 -36.57 13.48
C LYS A 191 2.43 -37.28 13.57
#